data_0cee062455d61ab06700220605e9e3c5
#
_entry.id   0cee062455d61ab06700220605e9e3c5
#
_cell.length_a   1.000
_cell.length_b   1.000
_cell.length_c   1.000
_cell.angle_alpha   90.00
_cell.angle_beta   90.00
_cell.angle_gamma   90.00
#
_symmetry.space_group_name_H-M   'P 1'
#
loop_
_entity.id
_entity.type
_entity.pdbx_description
1 polymer ?
#
loop_
_entity_poly.entity_id
_entity_poly.type
_entity_poly.pdbx_seq_one_letter_code
_entity_poly.pdbx_strand_id
1 'polypeptide(L)'
;DFKDILGHEGVISHLQNAISMNKVSHSYIISGEDGLGKRMLADAFAKALQCEEGTAVPCGRCHSCIQAESGNQPDIIHVAHEKPNSIGVDDVRVQLVDDIVIKPYSSRYKVYIIDEAEKLTVQAQNAILKTIEEPPAYAVIIFLTSNTGVFLPTIMSRCVTLSLKPVKNQLIIEYLMKKCQVPEYQAELCAAFAQGRPGRAVKLAASPDFEEI
;
A
#
# COMPACT_ATOMS: atom_id res chain seq x y z
N ASP A 1 -8.49 -5.57 3.59
CA ASP A 1 -7.93 -6.72 4.31
C ASP A 1 -7.02 -7.54 3.38
N PHE A 2 -6.05 -8.32 3.91
CA PHE A 2 -5.20 -9.19 3.06
C PHE A 2 -6.02 -10.18 2.22
N LYS A 3 -7.18 -10.60 2.70
CA LYS A 3 -8.11 -11.51 2.01
C LYS A 3 -8.73 -10.91 0.74
N ASP A 4 -8.75 -9.61 0.63
CA ASP A 4 -9.35 -8.89 -0.49
C ASP A 4 -8.32 -8.59 -1.59
N ILE A 5 -7.05 -8.91 -1.33
CA ILE A 5 -5.95 -8.69 -2.27
C ILE A 5 -5.83 -9.94 -3.15
N LEU A 6 -5.98 -9.73 -4.45
CA LEU A 6 -5.94 -10.81 -5.41
C LEU A 6 -4.50 -11.10 -5.83
N GLY A 7 -4.06 -12.33 -5.62
CA GLY A 7 -2.68 -12.74 -5.87
C GLY A 7 -1.71 -12.21 -4.81
N HIS A 8 -0.43 -12.21 -5.13
CA HIS A 8 0.65 -11.70 -4.29
C HIS A 8 0.87 -12.45 -2.96
N GLU A 9 0.49 -13.73 -2.89
CA GLU A 9 0.56 -14.57 -1.67
C GLU A 9 1.95 -14.54 -1.04
N GLY A 10 3.02 -14.54 -1.86
CA GLY A 10 4.39 -14.47 -1.37
C GLY A 10 4.72 -13.16 -0.66
N VAL A 11 4.22 -12.04 -1.18
CA VAL A 11 4.40 -10.71 -0.56
C VAL A 11 3.57 -10.59 0.72
N ILE A 12 2.31 -11.05 0.68
CA ILE A 12 1.42 -11.07 1.84
C ILE A 12 2.05 -11.92 2.96
N SER A 13 2.50 -13.13 2.65
CA SER A 13 3.16 -14.01 3.61
C SER A 13 4.42 -13.39 4.20
N HIS A 14 5.23 -12.68 3.39
CA HIS A 14 6.40 -11.96 3.87
C HIS A 14 6.03 -10.92 4.94
N LEU A 15 5.01 -10.08 4.67
CA LEU A 15 4.55 -9.05 5.60
C LEU A 15 3.95 -9.65 6.87
N GLN A 16 3.15 -10.70 6.74
CA GLN A 16 2.56 -11.44 7.88
C GLN A 16 3.64 -12.08 8.75
N ASN A 17 4.65 -12.71 8.15
CA ASN A 17 5.78 -13.29 8.86
C ASN A 17 6.61 -12.21 9.58
N ALA A 18 6.81 -11.03 8.97
CA ALA A 18 7.48 -9.93 9.63
C ALA A 18 6.77 -9.48 10.92
N ILE A 19 5.43 -9.43 10.90
CA ILE A 19 4.63 -9.14 12.10
C ILE A 19 4.76 -10.25 13.13
N SER A 20 4.52 -11.51 12.73
CA SER A 20 4.52 -12.67 13.62
C SER A 20 5.87 -12.89 14.32
N MET A 21 6.96 -12.62 13.61
CA MET A 21 8.33 -12.74 14.13
C MET A 21 8.82 -11.48 14.85
N ASN A 22 8.00 -10.43 14.92
CA ASN A 22 8.36 -9.12 15.45
C ASN A 22 9.63 -8.54 14.76
N LYS A 23 9.73 -8.72 13.44
CA LYS A 23 10.83 -8.27 12.58
C LYS A 23 10.34 -7.33 11.47
N VAL A 24 9.47 -6.41 11.85
CA VAL A 24 8.96 -5.40 10.93
C VAL A 24 10.08 -4.42 10.60
N SER A 25 10.35 -4.22 9.32
CA SER A 25 11.31 -3.21 8.85
C SER A 25 10.74 -1.81 8.96
N HIS A 26 11.62 -0.83 9.15
CA HIS A 26 11.20 0.57 9.27
C HIS A 26 10.81 1.22 7.93
N SER A 27 11.24 0.65 6.81
CA SER A 27 10.97 1.22 5.49
C SER A 27 10.73 0.15 4.44
N TYR A 28 9.65 0.32 3.67
CA TYR A 28 9.25 -0.56 2.58
C TYR A 28 9.02 0.23 1.30
N ILE A 29 9.37 -0.36 0.17
CA ILE A 29 8.96 0.10 -1.17
C ILE A 29 8.10 -0.99 -1.79
N ILE A 30 6.82 -0.70 -1.99
CA ILE A 30 5.89 -1.58 -2.71
C ILE A 30 5.82 -1.07 -4.14
N SER A 31 6.38 -1.83 -5.07
CA SER A 31 6.48 -1.46 -6.48
C SER A 31 5.57 -2.31 -7.36
N GLY A 32 5.11 -1.74 -8.44
CA GLY A 32 4.30 -2.42 -9.45
C GLY A 32 3.43 -1.46 -10.24
N GLU A 33 2.91 -1.92 -11.37
CA GLU A 33 2.01 -1.12 -12.21
C GLU A 33 0.74 -0.70 -11.46
N ASP A 34 0.07 0.33 -11.98
CA ASP A 34 -1.20 0.79 -11.42
C ASP A 34 -2.29 -0.27 -11.59
N GLY A 35 -3.08 -0.42 -10.53
CA GLY A 35 -4.14 -1.43 -10.49
C GLY A 35 -3.70 -2.81 -10.00
N LEU A 36 -2.44 -3.00 -9.57
CA LEU A 36 -1.98 -4.24 -8.94
C LEU A 36 -2.32 -4.37 -7.46
N GLY A 37 -2.91 -3.34 -6.83
CA GLY A 37 -3.33 -3.39 -5.43
C GLY A 37 -2.29 -2.89 -4.43
N LYS A 38 -1.28 -2.12 -4.85
CA LYS A 38 -0.25 -1.52 -3.97
C LYS A 38 -0.86 -0.87 -2.72
N ARG A 39 -1.85 0.03 -2.93
CA ARG A 39 -2.51 0.75 -1.85
C ARG A 39 -3.26 -0.19 -0.92
N MET A 40 -4.04 -1.13 -1.46
CA MET A 40 -4.77 -2.11 -0.65
C MET A 40 -3.83 -2.95 0.23
N LEU A 41 -2.64 -3.31 -0.31
CA LEU A 41 -1.63 -4.06 0.42
C LEU A 41 -1.03 -3.23 1.56
N ALA A 42 -0.70 -1.96 1.30
CA ALA A 42 -0.17 -1.05 2.32
C ALA A 42 -1.19 -0.80 3.45
N ASP A 43 -2.45 -0.54 3.09
CA ASP A 43 -3.52 -0.32 4.05
C ASP A 43 -3.80 -1.59 4.88
N ALA A 44 -3.80 -2.78 4.27
CA ALA A 44 -3.96 -4.05 4.98
C ALA A 44 -2.79 -4.32 5.94
N PHE A 45 -1.57 -4.01 5.52
CA PHE A 45 -0.39 -4.13 6.37
C PHE A 45 -0.40 -3.13 7.52
N ALA A 46 -0.71 -1.86 7.25
CA ALA A 46 -0.87 -0.83 8.27
C ALA A 46 -1.93 -1.22 9.30
N LYS A 47 -3.11 -1.69 8.85
CA LYS A 47 -4.18 -2.19 9.73
C LYS A 47 -3.72 -3.37 10.60
N ALA A 48 -2.93 -4.30 10.04
CA ALA A 48 -2.38 -5.43 10.80
C ALA A 48 -1.38 -4.97 11.87
N LEU A 49 -0.52 -3.98 11.55
CA LEU A 49 0.41 -3.38 12.50
C LEU A 49 -0.28 -2.67 13.67
N GLN A 50 -1.47 -2.12 13.43
CA GLN A 50 -2.27 -1.41 14.43
C GLN A 50 -3.21 -2.31 15.22
N CYS A 51 -3.36 -3.59 14.82
CA CYS A 51 -4.30 -4.50 15.46
C CYS A 51 -3.92 -4.76 16.92
N GLU A 52 -4.84 -4.50 17.86
CA GLU A 52 -4.63 -4.65 19.30
C GLU A 52 -4.41 -6.11 19.71
N GLU A 53 -4.90 -7.07 18.95
CA GLU A 53 -4.65 -8.50 19.17
C GLU A 53 -3.23 -8.92 18.80
N GLY A 54 -2.46 -8.05 18.11
CA GLY A 54 -1.06 -8.30 17.73
C GLY A 54 -0.86 -9.45 16.76
N THR A 55 -1.91 -9.86 16.06
CA THR A 55 -1.86 -10.96 15.08
C THR A 55 -1.46 -10.44 13.70
N ALA A 56 -0.82 -11.30 12.91
CA ALA A 56 -0.43 -10.95 11.52
C ALA A 56 -1.62 -10.75 10.57
N VAL A 57 -2.81 -11.14 11.00
CA VAL A 57 -4.07 -10.90 10.30
C VAL A 57 -4.92 -9.97 11.17
N PRO A 58 -5.39 -8.83 10.63
CA PRO A 58 -6.22 -7.91 11.41
C PRO A 58 -7.48 -8.60 11.92
N CYS A 59 -7.83 -8.44 13.19
CA CYS A 59 -9.02 -9.08 13.77
C CYS A 59 -10.34 -8.48 13.25
N GLY A 60 -10.31 -7.25 12.71
CA GLY A 60 -11.47 -6.55 12.15
C GLY A 60 -12.48 -6.03 13.17
N ARG A 61 -12.30 -6.30 14.47
CA ARG A 61 -13.27 -5.98 15.55
C ARG A 61 -12.72 -5.10 16.67
N CYS A 62 -11.43 -5.00 16.86
CA CYS A 62 -10.85 -4.09 17.85
C CYS A 62 -11.01 -2.63 17.41
N HIS A 63 -10.88 -1.71 18.36
CA HIS A 63 -11.06 -0.29 18.10
C HIS A 63 -10.14 0.22 16.98
N SER A 64 -8.87 -0.15 17.03
CA SER A 64 -7.87 0.22 16.01
C SER A 64 -8.21 -0.30 14.61
N CYS A 65 -8.71 -1.55 14.50
CA CYS A 65 -9.13 -2.11 13.21
C CYS A 65 -10.35 -1.39 12.63
N ILE A 66 -11.31 -1.01 13.48
CA ILE A 66 -12.50 -0.25 13.06
C ILE A 66 -12.12 1.14 12.60
N GLN A 67 -11.23 1.82 13.33
CA GLN A 67 -10.71 3.13 12.93
C GLN A 67 -9.92 3.06 11.62
N ALA A 68 -9.08 2.05 11.45
CA ALA A 68 -8.33 1.85 10.20
C ALA A 68 -9.26 1.61 9.00
N GLU A 69 -10.34 0.85 9.18
CA GLU A 69 -11.35 0.60 8.12
C GLU A 69 -12.08 1.88 7.71
N SER A 70 -12.39 2.75 8.67
CA SER A 70 -13.05 4.03 8.42
C SER A 70 -12.08 5.15 7.99
N GLY A 71 -10.78 4.88 7.89
CA GLY A 71 -9.76 5.88 7.56
C GLY A 71 -9.47 6.90 8.67
N ASN A 72 -9.90 6.63 9.90
CA ASN A 72 -9.78 7.54 11.05
C ASN A 72 -8.72 7.09 12.08
N GLN A 73 -7.87 6.13 11.75
CA GLN A 73 -6.80 5.70 12.64
C GLN A 73 -5.67 6.75 12.65
N PRO A 74 -5.44 7.43 13.81
CA PRO A 74 -4.53 8.58 13.86
C PRO A 74 -3.06 8.20 13.64
N ASP A 75 -2.69 6.94 13.88
CA ASP A 75 -1.33 6.43 13.72
C ASP A 75 -1.09 5.83 12.32
N ILE A 76 -2.04 5.96 11.38
CA ILE A 76 -1.87 5.67 9.95
C ILE A 76 -1.98 6.98 9.18
N ILE A 77 -0.86 7.49 8.70
CA ILE A 77 -0.77 8.77 8.01
C ILE A 77 -0.57 8.54 6.53
N HIS A 78 -1.52 8.97 5.72
CA HIS A 78 -1.38 9.04 4.27
C HIS A 78 -0.83 10.41 3.92
N VAL A 79 0.43 10.45 3.45
CA VAL A 79 1.08 11.70 3.08
C VAL A 79 0.40 12.27 1.85
N ALA A 80 -0.28 13.39 2.03
CA ALA A 80 -0.93 14.14 0.96
C ALA A 80 0.06 15.10 0.29
N HIS A 81 -0.19 15.46 -0.95
CA HIS A 81 0.56 16.47 -1.67
C HIS A 81 -0.38 17.42 -2.43
N GLU A 82 -0.02 18.69 -2.47
CA GLU A 82 -0.84 19.72 -3.10
C GLU A 82 -0.71 19.70 -4.63
N LYS A 83 0.49 19.42 -5.13
CA LYS A 83 0.77 19.44 -6.57
C LYS A 83 0.50 18.08 -7.19
N PRO A 84 -0.30 18.00 -8.27
CA PRO A 84 -0.70 16.70 -8.84
C PRO A 84 0.46 15.86 -9.38
N ASN A 85 1.57 16.49 -9.76
CA ASN A 85 2.70 15.83 -10.43
C ASN A 85 4.02 15.84 -9.64
N SER A 86 4.03 16.33 -8.41
CA SER A 86 5.25 16.34 -7.59
C SER A 86 4.93 16.33 -6.10
N ILE A 87 5.73 15.59 -5.34
CA ILE A 87 5.75 15.60 -3.88
C ILE A 87 7.00 16.36 -3.45
N GLY A 88 6.80 17.55 -2.89
CA GLY A 88 7.86 18.45 -2.51
C GLY A 88 8.43 18.22 -1.12
N VAL A 89 9.43 19.01 -0.76
CA VAL A 89 10.07 18.95 0.57
C VAL A 89 9.07 19.27 1.67
N ASP A 90 8.21 20.27 1.46
CA ASP A 90 7.29 20.73 2.49
C ASP A 90 6.18 19.68 2.76
N ASP A 91 5.73 18.97 1.71
CA ASP A 91 4.76 17.89 1.85
C ASP A 91 5.27 16.79 2.78
N VAL A 92 6.53 16.36 2.61
CA VAL A 92 7.12 15.29 3.43
C VAL A 92 7.64 15.80 4.76
N ARG A 93 8.09 17.05 4.85
CA ARG A 93 8.62 17.61 6.09
C ARG A 93 7.54 17.69 7.15
N VAL A 94 6.45 18.36 6.87
CA VAL A 94 5.38 18.59 7.84
C VAL A 94 4.69 17.28 8.24
N GLN A 95 4.37 16.41 7.25
CA GLN A 95 3.54 15.24 7.49
C GLN A 95 4.32 14.00 7.93
N LEU A 96 5.66 13.96 7.70
CA LEU A 96 6.48 12.83 8.04
C LEU A 96 7.67 13.23 8.94
N VAL A 97 8.57 14.09 8.47
CA VAL A 97 9.84 14.36 9.17
C VAL A 97 9.64 15.01 10.53
N ASP A 98 8.75 16.00 10.62
CA ASP A 98 8.45 16.70 11.87
C ASP A 98 7.48 15.92 12.74
N ASP A 99 6.57 15.14 12.13
CA ASP A 99 5.57 14.35 12.84
C ASP A 99 6.11 13.03 13.43
N ILE A 100 7.14 12.45 12.82
CA ILE A 100 7.65 11.13 13.20
C ILE A 100 8.29 11.10 14.61
N VAL A 101 8.72 12.25 15.13
CA VAL A 101 9.27 12.37 16.49
C VAL A 101 8.18 12.26 17.56
N ILE A 102 6.92 12.43 17.17
CA ILE A 102 5.75 12.29 18.04
C ILE A 102 5.40 10.81 18.11
N LYS A 103 5.38 10.25 19.32
CA LYS A 103 5.02 8.84 19.54
C LYS A 103 3.62 8.52 19.02
N PRO A 104 3.33 7.25 18.69
CA PRO A 104 1.98 6.81 18.35
C PRO A 104 0.97 7.21 19.41
N TYR A 105 -0.23 7.59 18.98
CA TYR A 105 -1.29 8.04 19.87
C TYR A 105 -1.96 6.89 20.61
N SER A 106 -2.28 5.83 19.91
CA SER A 106 -3.05 4.70 20.46
C SER A 106 -2.48 3.32 20.15
N SER A 107 -1.45 3.24 19.30
CA SER A 107 -0.98 1.97 18.74
C SER A 107 0.51 1.75 19.00
N ARG A 108 0.99 0.54 18.67
CA ARG A 108 2.40 0.18 18.79
C ARG A 108 3.28 0.83 17.72
N TYR A 109 2.73 1.00 16.53
CA TYR A 109 3.43 1.55 15.38
C TYR A 109 2.76 2.84 14.90
N LYS A 110 3.56 3.70 14.26
CA LYS A 110 3.11 4.85 13.51
C LYS A 110 3.51 4.64 12.05
N VAL A 111 2.52 4.55 11.17
CA VAL A 111 2.70 4.12 9.78
C VAL A 111 2.46 5.31 8.85
N TYR A 112 3.43 5.58 7.99
CA TYR A 112 3.36 6.61 6.96
C TYR A 112 3.27 5.93 5.59
N ILE A 113 2.27 6.26 4.81
CA ILE A 113 2.06 5.75 3.45
C ILE A 113 2.21 6.91 2.48
N ILE A 114 3.19 6.81 1.59
CA ILE A 114 3.44 7.78 0.53
C ILE A 114 3.02 7.12 -0.78
N ASP A 115 1.86 7.49 -1.28
CA ASP A 115 1.37 7.02 -2.59
C ASP A 115 2.03 7.80 -3.72
N GLU A 116 2.06 7.21 -4.92
CA GLU A 116 2.70 7.81 -6.10
C GLU A 116 4.13 8.32 -5.80
N ALA A 117 4.91 7.55 -5.04
CA ALA A 117 6.22 7.98 -4.55
C ALA A 117 7.25 8.23 -5.67
N GLU A 118 6.96 7.84 -6.92
CA GLU A 118 7.69 8.27 -8.10
C GLU A 118 7.63 9.78 -8.35
N LYS A 119 6.69 10.49 -7.73
CA LYS A 119 6.56 11.95 -7.79
C LYS A 119 7.43 12.68 -6.77
N LEU A 120 8.12 11.97 -5.87
CA LEU A 120 9.03 12.57 -4.90
C LEU A 120 10.18 13.29 -5.60
N THR A 121 10.30 14.58 -5.33
CA THR A 121 11.48 15.33 -5.80
C THR A 121 12.75 14.83 -5.12
N VAL A 122 13.91 15.04 -5.74
CA VAL A 122 15.21 14.68 -5.15
C VAL A 122 15.40 15.34 -3.79
N GLN A 123 14.95 16.59 -3.66
CA GLN A 123 15.01 17.34 -2.41
C GLN A 123 14.13 16.72 -1.33
N ALA A 124 12.90 16.25 -1.68
CA ALA A 124 12.02 15.57 -0.76
C ALA A 124 12.63 14.23 -0.31
N GLN A 125 13.20 13.46 -1.24
CA GLN A 125 13.91 12.23 -0.91
C GLN A 125 15.08 12.47 0.05
N ASN A 126 15.89 13.51 -0.19
CA ASN A 126 16.98 13.88 0.71
C ASN A 126 16.49 14.32 2.09
N ALA A 127 15.35 15.00 2.19
CA ALA A 127 14.77 15.39 3.47
C ALA A 127 14.36 14.18 4.33
N ILE A 128 13.94 13.07 3.70
CA ILE A 128 13.52 11.84 4.39
C ILE A 128 14.73 10.96 4.78
N LEU A 129 15.88 11.10 4.15
CA LEU A 129 17.04 10.21 4.33
C LEU A 129 17.43 10.01 5.78
N LYS A 130 17.58 11.11 6.55
CA LYS A 130 17.96 11.02 7.97
C LYS A 130 16.94 10.20 8.77
N THR A 131 15.66 10.35 8.47
CA THR A 131 14.57 9.60 9.11
C THR A 131 14.62 8.11 8.78
N ILE A 132 15.00 7.75 7.55
CA ILE A 132 15.16 6.35 7.14
C ILE A 132 16.44 5.73 7.72
N GLU A 133 17.48 6.52 7.93
CA GLU A 133 18.75 6.07 8.50
C GLU A 133 18.66 5.79 10.00
N GLU A 134 17.98 6.66 10.72
CA GLU A 134 17.81 6.59 12.18
C GLU A 134 16.32 6.67 12.56
N PRO A 135 15.50 5.68 12.16
CA PRO A 135 14.07 5.71 12.42
C PRO A 135 13.77 5.45 13.90
N PRO A 136 12.75 6.12 14.47
CA PRO A 136 12.22 5.72 15.76
C PRO A 136 11.72 4.27 15.71
N ALA A 137 11.87 3.52 16.81
CA ALA A 137 11.54 2.10 16.87
C ALA A 137 10.07 1.76 16.52
N TYR A 138 9.19 2.72 16.64
CA TYR A 138 7.76 2.60 16.32
C TYR A 138 7.40 3.02 14.89
N ALA A 139 8.32 3.61 14.14
CA ALA A 139 8.00 4.16 12.82
C ALA A 139 8.11 3.14 11.70
N VAL A 140 7.13 3.14 10.80
CA VAL A 140 7.13 2.36 9.56
C VAL A 140 6.77 3.27 8.41
N ILE A 141 7.62 3.36 7.39
CA ILE A 141 7.42 4.18 6.20
C ILE A 141 7.21 3.26 4.99
N ILE A 142 6.14 3.48 4.24
CA ILE A 142 5.77 2.66 3.07
C ILE A 142 5.66 3.57 1.85
N PHE A 143 6.52 3.34 0.87
CA PHE A 143 6.47 4.01 -0.41
C PHE A 143 5.74 3.13 -1.42
N LEU A 144 4.74 3.68 -2.11
CA LEU A 144 4.04 3.01 -3.20
C LEU A 144 4.47 3.64 -4.52
N THR A 145 4.96 2.84 -5.44
CA THR A 145 5.49 3.37 -6.71
C THR A 145 5.21 2.45 -7.89
N SER A 146 5.09 3.04 -9.06
CA SER A 146 5.11 2.33 -10.33
C SER A 146 6.54 2.21 -10.92
N ASN A 147 7.48 3.03 -10.42
CA ASN A 147 8.84 3.10 -10.93
C ASN A 147 9.87 3.26 -9.80
N THR A 148 10.61 2.20 -9.52
CA THR A 148 11.68 2.23 -8.51
C THR A 148 12.93 3.00 -8.95
N GLY A 149 13.11 3.23 -10.25
CA GLY A 149 14.28 3.93 -10.81
C GLY A 149 14.37 5.41 -10.46
N VAL A 150 13.31 5.98 -9.88
CA VAL A 150 13.30 7.39 -9.43
C VAL A 150 13.89 7.59 -8.03
N PHE A 151 14.03 6.51 -7.27
CA PHE A 151 14.58 6.61 -5.92
C PHE A 151 16.09 6.73 -5.93
N LEU A 152 16.58 7.55 -5.01
CA LEU A 152 18.03 7.63 -4.74
C LEU A 152 18.56 6.25 -4.26
N PRO A 153 19.76 5.84 -4.72
CA PRO A 153 20.38 4.60 -4.25
C PRO A 153 20.48 4.49 -2.73
N THR A 154 20.64 5.61 -2.06
CA THR A 154 20.68 5.74 -0.60
C THR A 154 19.36 5.36 0.07
N ILE A 155 18.21 5.65 -0.53
CA ILE A 155 16.90 5.19 -0.07
C ILE A 155 16.72 3.70 -0.37
N MET A 156 17.00 3.29 -1.61
CA MET A 156 16.85 1.91 -2.05
C MET A 156 17.62 0.91 -1.17
N SER A 157 18.83 1.27 -0.74
CA SER A 157 19.69 0.41 0.09
C SER A 157 19.17 0.21 1.53
N ARG A 158 18.22 1.02 1.98
CA ARG A 158 17.67 1.01 3.35
C ARG A 158 16.22 0.54 3.42
N CYS A 159 15.59 0.30 2.28
CA CYS A 159 14.21 -0.14 2.19
C CYS A 159 14.10 -1.60 1.77
N VAL A 160 13.15 -2.32 2.33
CA VAL A 160 12.73 -3.61 1.82
C VAL A 160 11.85 -3.39 0.60
N THR A 161 12.30 -3.87 -0.57
CA THR A 161 11.54 -3.72 -1.82
C THR A 161 10.68 -4.95 -2.08
N LEU A 162 9.37 -4.73 -2.21
CA LEU A 162 8.36 -5.73 -2.50
C LEU A 162 7.74 -5.43 -3.87
N SER A 163 7.97 -6.32 -4.84
CA SER A 163 7.49 -6.11 -6.21
C SER A 163 6.23 -6.90 -6.48
N LEU A 164 5.14 -6.21 -6.81
CA LEU A 164 3.90 -6.81 -7.27
C LEU A 164 4.00 -7.11 -8.76
N LYS A 165 3.51 -8.28 -9.16
CA LYS A 165 3.53 -8.74 -10.55
C LYS A 165 2.10 -8.87 -11.09
N PRO A 166 1.91 -8.85 -12.42
CA PRO A 166 0.60 -9.11 -13.00
C PRO A 166 0.00 -10.42 -12.48
N VAL A 167 -1.28 -10.37 -12.15
CA VAL A 167 -2.07 -11.48 -11.63
C VAL A 167 -2.59 -12.33 -12.79
N LYS A 168 -2.72 -13.65 -12.61
CA LYS A 168 -3.27 -14.55 -13.63
C LYS A 168 -4.71 -14.15 -13.98
N ASN A 169 -5.03 -14.12 -15.27
CA ASN A 169 -6.37 -13.75 -15.76
C ASN A 169 -7.48 -14.59 -15.11
N GLN A 170 -7.24 -15.90 -14.92
CA GLN A 170 -8.22 -16.78 -14.29
C GLN A 170 -8.66 -16.29 -12.89
N LEU A 171 -7.72 -15.82 -12.08
CA LEU A 171 -8.03 -15.27 -10.74
C LEU A 171 -8.85 -13.98 -10.84
N ILE A 172 -8.55 -13.14 -11.84
CA ILE A 172 -9.30 -11.90 -12.09
C ILE A 172 -10.73 -12.23 -12.53
N ILE A 173 -10.93 -13.18 -13.45
CA ILE A 173 -12.24 -13.64 -13.91
C ILE A 173 -13.07 -14.12 -12.73
N GLU A 174 -12.52 -15.05 -11.93
CA GLU A 174 -13.22 -15.58 -10.76
C GLU A 174 -13.59 -14.47 -9.75
N TYR A 175 -12.72 -13.49 -9.54
CA TYR A 175 -12.97 -12.36 -8.67
C TYR A 175 -14.13 -11.50 -9.19
N LEU A 176 -14.11 -11.14 -10.48
CA LEU A 176 -15.15 -10.33 -11.12
C LEU A 176 -16.52 -11.04 -11.05
N MET A 177 -16.56 -12.33 -11.33
CA MET A 177 -17.81 -13.11 -11.25
C MET A 177 -18.33 -13.20 -9.81
N LYS A 178 -17.47 -13.55 -8.83
CA LYS A 178 -17.89 -13.81 -7.44
C LYS A 178 -18.15 -12.55 -6.63
N LYS A 179 -17.32 -11.51 -6.80
CA LYS A 179 -17.36 -10.29 -5.97
C LYS A 179 -18.08 -9.12 -6.64
N CYS A 180 -17.92 -8.98 -7.96
CA CYS A 180 -18.54 -7.90 -8.72
C CYS A 180 -19.82 -8.34 -9.45
N GLN A 181 -20.17 -9.65 -9.38
CA GLN A 181 -21.37 -10.22 -10.04
C GLN A 181 -21.41 -9.97 -11.56
N VAL A 182 -20.26 -9.89 -12.18
CA VAL A 182 -20.09 -9.68 -13.62
C VAL A 182 -20.34 -11.01 -14.36
N PRO A 183 -21.09 -11.03 -15.48
CA PRO A 183 -21.23 -12.22 -16.31
C PRO A 183 -19.88 -12.75 -16.82
N GLU A 184 -19.77 -14.07 -17.02
CA GLU A 184 -18.51 -14.73 -17.38
C GLU A 184 -17.85 -14.12 -18.64
N TYR A 185 -18.62 -13.95 -19.71
CA TYR A 185 -18.12 -13.38 -20.97
C TYR A 185 -17.53 -11.97 -20.79
N GLN A 186 -18.18 -11.14 -19.97
CA GLN A 186 -17.72 -9.79 -19.66
C GLN A 186 -16.50 -9.82 -18.73
N ALA A 187 -16.46 -10.74 -17.76
CA ALA A 187 -15.31 -10.94 -16.88
C ALA A 187 -14.06 -11.37 -17.65
N GLU A 188 -14.21 -12.28 -18.65
CA GLU A 188 -13.12 -12.71 -19.53
C GLU A 188 -12.57 -11.52 -20.34
N LEU A 189 -13.46 -10.72 -20.93
CA LEU A 189 -13.11 -9.54 -21.71
C LEU A 189 -12.35 -8.52 -20.84
N CYS A 190 -12.91 -8.16 -19.69
CA CYS A 190 -12.27 -7.23 -18.74
C CYS A 190 -10.92 -7.72 -18.27
N ALA A 191 -10.77 -9.02 -17.97
CA ALA A 191 -9.50 -9.60 -17.54
C ALA A 191 -8.43 -9.54 -18.65
N ALA A 192 -8.82 -9.82 -19.90
CA ALA A 192 -7.92 -9.74 -21.06
C ALA A 192 -7.39 -8.30 -21.25
N PHE A 193 -8.27 -7.31 -21.23
CA PHE A 193 -7.90 -5.89 -21.36
C PHE A 193 -7.13 -5.33 -20.14
N ALA A 194 -7.36 -5.91 -18.97
CA ALA A 194 -6.66 -5.50 -17.75
C ALA A 194 -5.21 -5.95 -17.70
N GLN A 195 -4.79 -6.94 -18.48
CA GLN A 195 -3.41 -7.41 -18.54
C GLN A 195 -2.82 -7.76 -17.17
N GLY A 196 -3.56 -8.53 -16.37
CA GLY A 196 -3.13 -8.95 -15.05
C GLY A 196 -3.23 -7.89 -13.95
N ARG A 197 -3.95 -6.78 -14.16
CA ARG A 197 -4.15 -5.69 -13.20
C ARG A 197 -5.58 -5.70 -12.65
N PRO A 198 -5.84 -6.32 -11.48
CA PRO A 198 -7.19 -6.48 -10.93
C PRO A 198 -7.97 -5.16 -10.80
N GLY A 199 -7.33 -4.11 -10.30
CA GLY A 199 -7.97 -2.80 -10.16
C GLY A 199 -8.40 -2.18 -11.49
N ARG A 200 -7.65 -2.46 -12.59
CA ARG A 200 -8.06 -2.06 -13.93
C ARG A 200 -9.26 -2.89 -14.42
N ALA A 201 -9.25 -4.19 -14.15
CA ALA A 201 -10.37 -5.07 -14.51
C ALA A 201 -11.68 -4.64 -13.86
N VAL A 202 -11.64 -4.29 -12.57
CA VAL A 202 -12.80 -3.78 -11.83
C VAL A 202 -13.30 -2.46 -12.42
N LYS A 203 -12.40 -1.54 -12.77
CA LYS A 203 -12.77 -0.27 -13.41
C LYS A 203 -13.42 -0.47 -14.78
N LEU A 204 -12.90 -1.41 -15.58
CA LEU A 204 -13.49 -1.76 -16.88
C LEU A 204 -14.88 -2.38 -16.71
N ALA A 205 -15.01 -3.30 -15.75
CA ALA A 205 -16.31 -3.95 -15.47
C ALA A 205 -17.39 -2.98 -14.96
N ALA A 206 -17.01 -1.86 -14.35
CA ALA A 206 -17.91 -0.81 -13.90
C ALA A 206 -18.14 0.29 -14.95
N SER A 207 -17.52 0.20 -16.13
CA SER A 207 -17.67 1.19 -17.20
C SER A 207 -18.88 0.86 -18.07
N PRO A 208 -19.78 1.83 -18.37
CA PRO A 208 -20.93 1.62 -19.25
C PRO A 208 -20.54 1.11 -20.63
N ASP A 209 -19.38 1.51 -21.14
CA ASP A 209 -18.88 1.10 -22.46
C ASP A 209 -18.63 -0.41 -22.59
N PHE A 210 -18.54 -1.13 -21.46
CA PHE A 210 -18.33 -2.58 -21.41
C PHE A 210 -19.63 -3.35 -21.08
N GLU A 211 -20.74 -2.67 -20.80
CA GLU A 211 -22.06 -3.29 -20.58
C GLU A 211 -22.79 -3.56 -21.91
N GLU A 212 -22.44 -2.87 -22.99
CA GLU A 212 -23.12 -2.93 -24.30
C GLU A 212 -22.44 -3.87 -25.32
N ILE A 213 -21.40 -4.63 -24.93
CA ILE A 213 -20.70 -5.60 -25.80
C ILE A 213 -21.11 -7.03 -25.43
#